data_265932de6f92b7be2a316980849177eb
#
_entry.id   265932de6f92b7be2a316980849177eb
#
_cell.length_a   1.000
_cell.length_b   1.000
_cell.length_c   1.000
_cell.angle_alpha   90.00
_cell.angle_beta   90.00
_cell.angle_gamma   90.00
#
_symmetry.space_group_name_H-M   'P 1'
#
loop_
_entity.id
_entity.type
_entity.pdbx_description
1 polymer ?
#
loop_
_entity_poly.entity_id
_entity_poly.type
_entity_poly.pdbx_seq_one_letter_code
_entity_poly.pdbx_strand_id
1 'polypeptide(L)'
;MRVGKSKKANATCIRRSEASLNHAIRKIKESGIAPYVSGLYLYGSCARKEQDFNSDVDLLLELSPDFNTKRYRDVVILLKGSVYPSSLELPDVDLKVVIGDSWKSNNMLYYKNIKMEGINVWEIH
;
A
#
# COMPACT_ATOMS: atom_id res chain seq x y z
N MET A 1 18.85 -10.27 26.77
CA MET A 1 18.02 -9.76 25.88
C MET A 1 18.39 -10.09 24.52
N ARG A 2 17.53 -10.19 23.67
CA ARG A 2 17.78 -10.56 22.47
C ARG A 2 17.83 -9.46 21.62
N VAL A 3 18.81 -9.08 21.22
CA VAL A 3 18.97 -7.98 20.38
C VAL A 3 18.93 -8.42 18.98
N GLY A 4 18.42 -7.64 18.14
CA GLY A 4 18.37 -7.93 16.73
C GLY A 4 17.37 -8.96 16.30
N LYS A 5 16.59 -9.48 17.25
CA LYS A 5 15.58 -10.40 16.87
C LYS A 5 14.44 -9.66 16.27
N SER A 6 13.99 -10.03 15.10
CA SER A 6 12.83 -9.38 14.52
C SER A 6 11.61 -9.73 15.35
N LYS A 7 10.69 -8.78 15.46
CA LYS A 7 9.47 -8.98 16.18
C LYS A 7 8.42 -9.44 15.22
N LYS A 8 8.05 -10.68 15.33
CA LYS A 8 6.98 -11.19 14.50
C LYS A 8 5.65 -10.67 14.98
N ALA A 9 4.78 -10.33 14.06
CA ALA A 9 3.45 -9.86 14.39
C ALA A 9 2.62 -10.98 14.97
N ASN A 10 1.75 -10.64 15.94
CA ASN A 10 0.80 -11.61 16.43
C ASN A 10 -0.41 -11.70 15.49
N ALA A 11 -1.23 -12.73 15.69
CA ALA A 11 -2.35 -13.01 14.79
C ALA A 11 -3.36 -11.86 14.75
N THR A 12 -3.57 -11.18 15.86
CA THR A 12 -4.51 -10.07 15.92
C THR A 12 -4.04 -8.90 15.06
N CYS A 13 -2.75 -8.55 15.16
CA CYS A 13 -2.21 -7.45 14.35
C CYS A 13 -2.24 -7.80 12.88
N ILE A 14 -1.96 -9.05 12.51
CA ILE A 14 -2.03 -9.48 11.12
C ILE A 14 -3.46 -9.36 10.60
N ARG A 15 -4.45 -9.82 11.35
CA ARG A 15 -5.85 -9.73 10.91
C ARG A 15 -6.30 -8.28 10.75
N ARG A 16 -5.88 -7.42 11.67
CA ARG A 16 -6.23 -6.00 11.58
C ARG A 16 -5.65 -5.37 10.32
N SER A 17 -4.39 -5.62 10.03
CA SER A 17 -3.76 -5.06 8.84
C SER A 17 -4.34 -5.65 7.56
N GLU A 18 -4.69 -6.93 7.56
CA GLU A 18 -5.34 -7.54 6.40
C GLU A 18 -6.71 -6.93 6.13
N ALA A 19 -7.46 -6.60 7.19
CA ALA A 19 -8.74 -5.94 7.03
C ALA A 19 -8.58 -4.57 6.37
N SER A 20 -7.58 -3.79 6.81
CA SER A 20 -7.29 -2.48 6.20
C SER A 20 -6.84 -2.64 4.76
N LEU A 21 -5.98 -3.61 4.47
CA LEU A 21 -5.51 -3.87 3.12
C LEU A 21 -6.65 -4.24 2.19
N ASN A 22 -7.52 -5.15 2.63
CA ASN A 22 -8.66 -5.57 1.82
C ASN A 22 -9.62 -4.42 1.55
N HIS A 23 -9.82 -3.56 2.54
CA HIS A 23 -10.64 -2.36 2.35
C HIS A 23 -10.02 -1.45 1.28
N ALA A 24 -8.71 -1.22 1.36
CA ALA A 24 -8.03 -0.36 0.40
C ALA A 24 -8.11 -0.93 -1.02
N ILE A 25 -7.87 -2.23 -1.17
CA ILE A 25 -7.95 -2.89 -2.48
C ILE A 25 -9.35 -2.73 -3.06
N ARG A 26 -10.37 -2.95 -2.25
CA ARG A 26 -11.75 -2.82 -2.71
C ARG A 26 -12.04 -1.39 -3.17
N LYS A 27 -11.59 -0.40 -2.42
CA LYS A 27 -11.82 1.00 -2.79
C LYS A 27 -11.11 1.37 -4.08
N ILE A 28 -9.89 0.85 -4.30
CA ILE A 28 -9.19 1.09 -5.54
C ILE A 28 -9.93 0.43 -6.70
N LYS A 29 -10.41 -0.80 -6.52
CA LYS A 29 -11.16 -1.50 -7.57
C LYS A 29 -12.46 -0.81 -7.94
N GLU A 30 -13.09 -0.16 -6.97
CA GLU A 30 -14.34 0.56 -7.20
C GLU A 30 -14.13 1.96 -7.78
N SER A 31 -12.90 2.43 -7.82
CA SER A 31 -12.59 3.79 -8.28
C SER A 31 -12.41 3.83 -9.79
N GLY A 32 -12.49 5.04 -10.35
CA GLY A 32 -12.21 5.24 -11.77
C GLY A 32 -10.76 5.01 -12.15
N ILE A 33 -9.89 4.81 -11.18
CA ILE A 33 -8.47 4.58 -11.41
C ILE A 33 -8.17 3.12 -11.75
N ALA A 34 -9.04 2.20 -11.35
CA ALA A 34 -8.79 0.77 -11.46
C ALA A 34 -8.26 0.33 -12.83
N PRO A 35 -8.81 0.81 -13.98
CA PRO A 35 -8.32 0.38 -15.28
C PRO A 35 -6.87 0.78 -15.57
N TYR A 36 -6.34 1.74 -14.82
CA TYR A 36 -4.98 2.24 -15.04
C TYR A 36 -3.97 1.64 -14.08
N VAL A 37 -4.36 0.74 -13.20
CA VAL A 37 -3.46 0.19 -12.20
C VAL A 37 -2.54 -0.85 -12.83
N SER A 38 -1.23 -0.60 -12.75
CA SER A 38 -0.21 -1.54 -13.19
C SER A 38 0.23 -2.45 -12.04
N GLY A 39 0.13 -1.98 -10.81
CA GLY A 39 0.50 -2.75 -9.64
C GLY A 39 0.15 -2.03 -8.36
N LEU A 40 0.05 -2.78 -7.29
CA LEU A 40 -0.17 -2.24 -5.95
C LEU A 40 0.75 -3.02 -5.02
N TYR A 41 1.73 -2.33 -4.46
CA TYR A 41 2.79 -2.98 -3.70
C TYR A 41 2.64 -2.72 -2.21
N LEU A 42 2.48 -3.78 -1.45
CA LEU A 42 2.51 -3.73 0.01
C LEU A 42 3.97 -3.77 0.44
N TYR A 43 4.39 -2.83 1.27
CA TYR A 43 5.76 -2.80 1.77
C TYR A 43 5.74 -2.41 3.25
N GLY A 44 6.91 -2.26 3.84
CA GLY A 44 7.02 -1.89 5.24
C GLY A 44 6.74 -3.06 6.18
N SER A 45 6.37 -2.74 7.41
CA SER A 45 6.22 -3.74 8.46
C SER A 45 5.20 -4.81 8.12
N CYS A 46 4.12 -4.45 7.44
CA CYS A 46 3.09 -5.43 7.07
C CYS A 46 3.63 -6.45 6.06
N ALA A 47 4.46 -6.01 5.11
CA ALA A 47 5.06 -6.93 4.15
C ALA A 47 6.03 -7.88 4.83
N ARG A 48 6.73 -7.39 5.85
CA ARG A 48 7.70 -8.20 6.60
C ARG A 48 7.07 -9.05 7.69
N LYS A 49 5.76 -8.92 7.92
CA LYS A 49 5.03 -9.59 9.00
C LYS A 49 5.59 -9.21 10.37
N GLU A 50 5.89 -7.93 10.53
CA GLU A 50 6.43 -7.37 11.77
C GLU A 50 5.54 -6.27 12.32
N GLN A 51 4.29 -6.16 11.85
CA GLN A 51 3.39 -5.09 12.26
C GLN A 51 2.96 -5.23 13.72
N ASP A 52 2.80 -4.08 14.37
CA ASP A 52 2.23 -4.01 15.71
C ASP A 52 0.96 -3.15 15.67
N PHE A 53 0.44 -2.79 16.84
CA PHE A 53 -0.80 -2.01 16.92
C PHE A 53 -0.68 -0.64 16.30
N ASN A 54 0.53 -0.09 16.24
CA ASN A 54 0.75 1.27 15.74
C ASN A 54 1.22 1.30 14.29
N SER A 55 1.35 0.15 13.67
CA SER A 55 1.84 0.08 12.30
C SER A 55 0.74 0.45 11.31
N ASP A 56 1.09 1.29 10.32
CA ASP A 56 0.20 1.57 9.20
C ASP A 56 0.37 0.50 8.13
N VAL A 57 -0.58 0.45 7.20
CA VAL A 57 -0.46 -0.38 6.00
C VAL A 57 0.11 0.50 4.91
N ASP A 58 1.33 0.21 4.48
CA ASP A 58 2.04 1.03 3.50
C ASP A 58 1.87 0.45 2.10
N LEU A 59 1.31 1.25 1.20
CA LEU A 59 1.02 0.84 -0.17
C LEU A 59 1.59 1.82 -1.17
N LEU A 60 2.16 1.28 -2.26
CA LEU A 60 2.56 2.05 -3.42
C LEU A 60 1.70 1.61 -4.59
N LEU A 61 0.92 2.55 -5.13
CA LEU A 61 0.06 2.30 -6.27
C LEU A 61 0.76 2.78 -7.54
N GLU A 62 1.04 1.85 -8.44
CA GLU A 62 1.68 2.17 -9.71
C GLU A 62 0.60 2.26 -10.78
N LEU A 63 0.55 3.39 -11.46
CA LEU A 63 -0.43 3.62 -12.51
C LEU A 63 0.26 3.63 -13.88
N SER A 64 -0.49 3.25 -14.90
CA SER A 64 -0.01 3.24 -16.27
C SER A 64 0.52 4.62 -16.69
N PRO A 65 1.57 4.66 -17.54
CA PRO A 65 2.10 5.95 -18.01
C PRO A 65 1.08 6.80 -18.76
N ASP A 66 0.03 6.19 -19.34
CA ASP A 66 -1.00 6.94 -20.04
C ASP A 66 -2.07 7.51 -19.11
N PHE A 67 -1.92 7.35 -17.81
CA PHE A 67 -2.87 7.93 -16.87
C PHE A 67 -2.75 9.45 -16.91
N ASN A 68 -3.89 10.14 -17.15
CA ASN A 68 -3.90 11.60 -17.21
C ASN A 68 -4.10 12.18 -15.81
N THR A 69 -2.99 12.57 -15.16
CA THR A 69 -3.04 13.06 -13.79
C THR A 69 -3.84 14.33 -13.65
N LYS A 70 -3.82 15.20 -14.67
CA LYS A 70 -4.58 16.44 -14.59
C LYS A 70 -6.07 16.20 -14.61
N ARG A 71 -6.51 15.31 -15.49
CA ARG A 71 -7.93 14.98 -15.64
C ARG A 71 -8.47 14.27 -14.41
N TYR A 72 -7.68 13.38 -13.79
CA TYR A 72 -8.14 12.55 -12.70
C TYR A 72 -7.59 12.97 -11.35
N ARG A 73 -7.14 14.22 -11.25
CA ARG A 73 -6.56 14.71 -10.01
C ARG A 73 -7.48 14.53 -8.80
N ASP A 74 -8.74 14.92 -8.98
CA ASP A 74 -9.70 14.84 -7.89
C ASP A 74 -10.00 13.40 -7.49
N VAL A 75 -10.00 12.50 -8.47
CA VAL A 75 -10.22 11.08 -8.19
C VAL A 75 -9.08 10.53 -7.35
N VAL A 76 -7.84 10.92 -7.64
CA VAL A 76 -6.68 10.50 -6.85
C VAL A 76 -6.78 11.00 -5.42
N ILE A 77 -7.13 12.27 -5.25
CA ILE A 77 -7.25 12.87 -3.92
C ILE A 77 -8.35 12.16 -3.12
N LEU A 78 -9.50 11.93 -3.74
CA LEU A 78 -10.59 11.24 -3.08
C LEU A 78 -10.23 9.80 -2.72
N LEU A 79 -9.47 9.13 -3.61
CA LEU A 79 -9.06 7.77 -3.35
C LEU A 79 -8.15 7.68 -2.13
N LYS A 80 -7.21 8.60 -1.99
CA LYS A 80 -6.31 8.59 -0.84
C LYS A 80 -7.06 8.70 0.47
N GLY A 81 -8.16 9.43 0.48
CA GLY A 81 -9.02 9.48 1.66
C GLY A 81 -9.89 8.24 1.83
N SER A 82 -10.40 7.69 0.73
CA SER A 82 -11.34 6.58 0.82
C SER A 82 -10.68 5.26 1.18
N VAL A 83 -9.37 5.11 0.99
CA VAL A 83 -8.67 3.87 1.35
C VAL A 83 -8.49 3.75 2.87
N TYR A 84 -8.66 4.84 3.62
CA TYR A 84 -8.64 4.75 5.07
C TYR A 84 -9.84 3.93 5.54
N PRO A 85 -9.63 3.01 6.47
CA PRO A 85 -10.76 2.23 6.97
C PRO A 85 -11.71 3.11 7.76
N SER A 86 -12.98 2.74 7.78
CA SER A 86 -13.99 3.51 8.51
C SER A 86 -13.91 3.30 10.01
N SER A 87 -13.28 2.22 10.45
CA SER A 87 -13.14 1.92 11.87
C SER A 87 -11.84 2.50 12.41
N LEU A 88 -11.92 3.20 13.53
CA LEU A 88 -10.73 3.73 14.19
C LEU A 88 -9.88 2.63 14.82
N GLU A 89 -10.41 1.42 14.91
CA GLU A 89 -9.68 0.29 15.49
C GLU A 89 -8.77 -0.39 14.48
N LEU A 90 -8.92 -0.07 13.20
CA LEU A 90 -8.09 -0.67 12.15
C LEU A 90 -6.94 0.25 11.79
N PRO A 91 -5.79 -0.32 11.35
CA PRO A 91 -4.64 0.49 10.95
C PRO A 91 -4.97 1.44 9.81
N ASP A 92 -4.35 2.60 9.84
CA ASP A 92 -4.45 3.54 8.73
C ASP A 92 -3.72 2.98 7.51
N VAL A 93 -4.11 3.47 6.35
CA VAL A 93 -3.49 3.08 5.08
C VAL A 93 -2.76 4.29 4.52
N ASP A 94 -1.44 4.15 4.34
CA ASP A 94 -0.62 5.19 3.72
C ASP A 94 -0.44 4.84 2.25
N LEU A 95 -1.17 5.53 1.37
CA LEU A 95 -1.15 5.24 -0.05
C LEU A 95 -0.31 6.27 -0.80
N LYS A 96 0.76 5.80 -1.43
CA LYS A 96 1.58 6.59 -2.34
C LYS A 96 1.21 6.23 -3.76
N VAL A 97 1.20 7.22 -4.65
CA VAL A 97 0.83 6.99 -6.05
C VAL A 97 1.99 7.42 -6.94
N VAL A 98 2.38 6.55 -7.86
CA VAL A 98 3.41 6.85 -8.85
C VAL A 98 2.88 6.54 -10.24
N ILE A 99 3.41 7.23 -11.25
CA ILE A 99 3.02 7.04 -12.63
C ILE A 99 4.16 6.33 -13.36
N GLY A 100 3.84 5.21 -14.00
CA GLY A 100 4.84 4.43 -14.72
C GLY A 100 5.75 3.66 -13.78
N ASP A 101 6.79 3.07 -14.33
CA ASP A 101 7.69 2.20 -13.59
C ASP A 101 9.07 2.80 -13.30
N SER A 102 9.24 4.11 -13.52
CA SER A 102 10.53 4.74 -13.29
C SER A 102 10.98 4.68 -11.84
N TRP A 103 10.04 4.51 -10.91
CA TRP A 103 10.40 4.34 -9.50
C TRP A 103 11.30 3.12 -9.28
N LYS A 104 11.17 2.11 -10.15
CA LYS A 104 11.98 0.89 -10.03
C LYS A 104 13.45 1.14 -10.33
N SER A 105 13.76 2.20 -11.07
CA SER A 105 15.15 2.59 -11.37
C SER A 105 15.66 3.67 -10.42
N ASN A 106 14.81 4.15 -9.52
CA ASN A 106 15.18 5.21 -8.60
C ASN A 106 16.05 4.64 -7.49
N ASN A 107 17.19 5.27 -7.24
CA ASN A 107 18.17 4.78 -6.27
C ASN A 107 17.96 5.26 -4.84
N MET A 108 16.90 6.03 -4.58
CA MET A 108 16.59 6.43 -3.22
C MET A 108 16.29 5.21 -2.37
N LEU A 109 16.76 5.23 -1.14
CA LEU A 109 16.59 4.10 -0.22
C LEU A 109 15.14 3.66 -0.10
N TYR A 110 14.23 4.62 -0.07
CA TYR A 110 12.80 4.36 0.01
C TYR A 110 12.34 3.40 -1.10
N TYR A 111 12.71 3.72 -2.36
CA TYR A 111 12.29 2.87 -3.49
C TYR A 111 13.05 1.56 -3.55
N LYS A 112 14.31 1.56 -3.10
CA LYS A 112 15.06 0.31 -3.01
C LYS A 112 14.41 -0.65 -2.04
N ASN A 113 13.93 -0.16 -0.91
CA ASN A 113 13.26 -1.01 0.07
C ASN A 113 11.98 -1.58 -0.49
N ILE A 114 11.20 -0.79 -1.24
CA ILE A 114 9.97 -1.30 -1.84
C ILE A 114 10.29 -2.39 -2.86
N LYS A 115 11.34 -2.21 -3.66
CA LYS A 115 11.72 -3.25 -4.64
C LYS A 115 12.14 -4.54 -3.97
N MET A 116 12.80 -4.44 -2.80
CA MET A 116 13.29 -5.63 -2.11
C MET A 116 12.21 -6.38 -1.36
N GLU A 117 11.32 -5.66 -0.72
CA GLU A 117 10.35 -6.29 0.18
C GLU A 117 8.91 -6.21 -0.30
N GLY A 118 8.63 -5.40 -1.33
CA GLY A 118 7.27 -5.17 -1.77
C GLY A 118 6.61 -6.41 -2.36
N ILE A 119 5.34 -6.56 -2.03
CA ILE A 119 4.52 -7.66 -2.53
C ILE A 119 3.43 -7.06 -3.40
N ASN A 120 3.35 -7.49 -4.67
CA ASN A 120 2.32 -6.99 -5.56
C ASN A 120 1.00 -7.67 -5.21
N VAL A 121 0.17 -6.97 -4.44
CA VAL A 121 -1.10 -7.52 -3.98
C VAL A 121 -2.21 -7.36 -5.01
N TRP A 122 -1.99 -6.57 -6.06
CA TRP A 122 -3.00 -6.37 -7.10
C TRP A 122 -3.19 -7.65 -7.92
N GLU A 123 -2.11 -8.35 -8.20
CA GLU A 123 -2.17 -9.57 -8.98
C GLU A 123 -2.84 -10.74 -8.26
N ILE A 124 -2.87 -10.68 -6.94
CA ILE A 124 -3.46 -11.74 -6.14
C ILE A 124 -4.97 -11.58 -6.08
N HIS A 125 -5.44 -10.39 -6.33
CA HIS A 125 -6.85 -10.06 -6.27
C HIS A 125 -7.38 -9.72 -7.65
#